data_00fb30fb4d0b12306cd825edf344a51c
#
_entry.id   00fb30fb4d0b12306cd825edf344a51c
#
_cell.length_a   1.000
_cell.length_b   1.000
_cell.length_c   1.000
_cell.angle_alpha   90.00
_cell.angle_beta   90.00
_cell.angle_gamma   90.00
#
_symmetry.space_group_name_H-M   'P 1'
#
loop_
_entity.id
_entity.type
_entity.pdbx_description
1 polymer ?
#
loop_
_entity_poly.entity_id
_entity_poly.type
_entity_poly.pdbx_seq_one_letter_code
_entity_poly.pdbx_strand_id
1 'polypeptide(L)'
;MDAWYFQCHMPGDPVQPGCLCVDAIWQLLGFYCCWRGGLGGGRALGCEDISFNGQIRPYNKTVRFEIDVRRFSHLKDSGSSVVIGDGKVFVDDELIMTIQKARTGVFRGIVYPDYPKMSPNSKGGIIKRDI
;
A
#
# COMPACT_ATOMS: atom_id res chain seq x y z
N MET A 1 5.73 -13.85 -17.48
CA MET A 1 5.32 -13.12 -16.25
C MET A 1 5.35 -14.12 -15.11
N ASP A 2 6.26 -13.93 -14.17
CA ASP A 2 6.50 -14.91 -13.11
C ASP A 2 5.39 -14.85 -12.07
N ALA A 3 4.36 -15.64 -12.32
CA ALA A 3 3.21 -15.77 -11.44
C ALA A 3 3.51 -16.72 -10.27
N TRP A 4 4.74 -16.64 -9.72
CA TRP A 4 5.21 -17.52 -8.65
C TRP A 4 4.28 -17.49 -7.44
N TYR A 5 3.71 -16.34 -7.10
CA TYR A 5 2.77 -16.22 -5.98
C TYR A 5 1.46 -17.00 -6.19
N PHE A 6 1.04 -17.23 -7.44
CA PHE A 6 -0.07 -18.12 -7.71
C PHE A 6 0.24 -19.58 -7.42
N GLN A 7 1.51 -19.96 -7.48
CA GLN A 7 1.95 -21.32 -7.21
C GLN A 7 2.17 -21.59 -5.73
N CYS A 8 2.59 -20.56 -4.99
CA CYS A 8 3.03 -20.68 -3.59
C CYS A 8 1.94 -20.34 -2.58
N HIS A 9 1.04 -19.41 -2.90
CA HIS A 9 0.10 -18.86 -1.91
C HIS A 9 -0.89 -19.90 -1.41
N MET A 10 -1.57 -20.59 -2.31
CA MET A 10 -2.55 -21.63 -1.98
C MET A 10 -2.33 -22.82 -2.92
N PRO A 11 -1.56 -23.83 -2.51
CA PRO A 11 -1.36 -25.00 -3.34
C PRO A 11 -2.68 -25.67 -3.75
N GLY A 12 -2.88 -25.86 -5.06
CA GLY A 12 -4.11 -26.42 -5.61
C GLY A 12 -5.26 -25.41 -5.82
N ASP A 13 -5.10 -24.18 -5.32
CA ASP A 13 -6.07 -23.10 -5.53
C ASP A 13 -5.31 -21.79 -5.86
N PRO A 14 -4.86 -21.60 -7.12
CA PRO A 14 -3.99 -20.51 -7.49
C PRO A 14 -4.72 -19.16 -7.46
N VAL A 15 -4.49 -18.40 -6.40
CA VAL A 15 -5.01 -17.05 -6.21
C VAL A 15 -3.90 -16.09 -5.81
N GLN A 16 -4.00 -14.84 -6.24
CA GLN A 16 -3.09 -13.80 -5.77
C GLN A 16 -3.37 -13.51 -4.29
N PRO A 17 -2.32 -13.36 -3.44
CA PRO A 17 -2.51 -12.92 -2.06
C PRO A 17 -3.26 -11.59 -2.00
N GLY A 18 -4.38 -11.55 -1.27
CA GLY A 18 -5.22 -10.35 -1.14
C GLY A 18 -4.49 -9.16 -0.53
N CYS A 19 -3.46 -9.41 0.29
CA CYS A 19 -2.61 -8.36 0.87
C CYS A 19 -1.88 -7.52 -0.20
N LEU A 20 -1.60 -8.07 -1.38
CA LEU A 20 -1.00 -7.32 -2.48
C LEU A 20 -1.96 -6.24 -3.01
N CYS A 21 -3.26 -6.52 -3.03
CA CYS A 21 -4.27 -5.53 -3.40
C CYS A 21 -4.37 -4.42 -2.36
N VAL A 22 -4.30 -4.75 -1.08
CA VAL A 22 -4.30 -3.77 0.02
C VAL A 22 -3.09 -2.85 -0.08
N ASP A 23 -1.90 -3.43 -0.23
CA ASP A 23 -0.65 -2.68 -0.36
C ASP A 23 -0.65 -1.78 -1.59
N ALA A 24 -1.20 -2.24 -2.71
CA ALA A 24 -1.32 -1.44 -3.93
C ALA A 24 -2.13 -0.15 -3.72
N ILE A 25 -3.18 -0.17 -2.91
CA ILE A 25 -3.94 1.03 -2.55
C ILE A 25 -3.07 1.99 -1.71
N TRP A 26 -2.32 1.48 -0.72
CA TRP A 26 -1.40 2.32 0.04
C TRP A 26 -0.29 2.91 -0.84
N GLN A 27 0.26 2.14 -1.78
CA GLN A 27 1.26 2.64 -2.72
C GLN A 27 0.69 3.74 -3.62
N LEU A 28 -0.52 3.56 -4.11
CA LEU A 28 -1.19 4.56 -4.97
C LEU A 28 -1.46 5.86 -4.22
N LEU A 29 -1.87 5.78 -2.96
CA LEU A 29 -1.99 6.94 -2.07
C LEU A 29 -0.64 7.60 -1.79
N GLY A 30 0.41 6.82 -1.58
CA GLY A 30 1.78 7.32 -1.43
C GLY A 30 2.28 8.04 -2.67
N PHE A 31 2.01 7.48 -3.84
CA PHE A 31 2.29 8.15 -5.11
C PHE A 31 1.58 9.50 -5.21
N TYR A 32 0.30 9.56 -4.83
CA TYR A 32 -0.44 10.81 -4.77
C TYR A 32 0.22 11.84 -3.85
N CYS A 33 0.72 11.42 -2.67
CA CYS A 33 1.49 12.32 -1.79
C CYS A 33 2.71 12.92 -2.50
N CYS A 34 3.48 12.08 -3.19
CA CYS A 34 4.66 12.54 -3.93
C CYS A 34 4.28 13.46 -5.09
N TRP A 35 3.24 13.12 -5.82
CA TRP A 35 2.72 13.96 -6.90
C TRP A 35 2.25 15.34 -6.41
N ARG A 36 1.72 15.41 -5.19
CA ARG A 36 1.34 16.66 -4.52
C ARG A 36 2.53 17.41 -3.91
N GLY A 37 3.76 16.95 -4.13
CA GLY A 37 4.99 17.59 -3.67
C GLY A 37 5.55 17.06 -2.36
N GLY A 38 5.01 15.98 -1.83
CA GLY A 38 5.58 15.28 -0.67
C GLY A 38 6.94 14.68 -1.00
N LEU A 39 7.91 14.83 -0.10
CA LEU A 39 9.26 14.29 -0.24
C LEU A 39 9.62 13.45 0.98
N GLY A 40 10.19 12.27 0.74
CA GLY A 40 10.65 11.39 1.81
C GLY A 40 10.29 9.92 1.61
N GLY A 41 10.35 9.16 2.68
CA GLY A 41 9.99 7.74 2.69
C GLY A 41 8.50 7.53 2.93
N GLY A 42 7.86 6.69 2.12
CA GLY A 42 6.47 6.33 2.27
C GLY A 42 6.25 5.29 3.36
N ARG A 43 5.16 5.42 4.10
CA ARG A 43 4.72 4.43 5.11
C ARG A 43 3.21 4.29 5.10
N ALA A 44 2.75 3.04 5.11
CA ALA A 44 1.35 2.74 5.41
C ALA A 44 1.09 3.01 6.89
N LEU A 45 0.00 3.71 7.18
CA LEU A 45 -0.35 4.12 8.55
C LEU A 45 -1.56 3.35 9.10
N GLY A 46 -2.31 2.70 8.23
CA GLY A 46 -3.47 1.91 8.60
C GLY A 46 -4.65 2.12 7.67
N CYS A 47 -5.75 1.52 8.01
CA CYS A 47 -7.03 1.64 7.32
C CYS A 47 -8.15 1.31 8.31
N GLU A 48 -9.39 1.50 7.87
CA GLU A 48 -10.56 0.95 8.52
C GLU A 48 -10.99 -0.33 7.78
N ASP A 49 -12.24 -0.48 7.44
CA ASP A 49 -12.79 -1.70 6.84
C ASP A 49 -12.13 -2.12 5.53
N ILE A 50 -11.82 -3.40 5.44
CA ILE A 50 -11.42 -4.07 4.20
C ILE A 50 -12.42 -5.18 3.93
N SER A 51 -12.99 -5.20 2.72
CA SER A 51 -13.89 -6.25 2.26
C SER A 51 -13.33 -6.92 1.01
N PHE A 52 -13.23 -8.24 1.05
CA PHE A 52 -12.87 -9.06 -0.10
C PHE A 52 -14.11 -9.79 -0.63
N ASN A 53 -14.48 -9.47 -1.85
CA ASN A 53 -15.67 -10.04 -2.51
C ASN A 53 -15.31 -10.96 -3.69
N GLY A 54 -14.05 -11.07 -4.01
CA GLY A 54 -13.53 -11.88 -5.10
C GLY A 54 -12.02 -12.03 -5.00
N GLN A 55 -11.44 -12.59 -6.03
CA GLN A 55 -10.02 -12.94 -6.06
C GLN A 55 -9.44 -12.80 -7.46
N ILE A 56 -8.14 -12.69 -7.55
CA ILE A 56 -7.40 -12.61 -8.80
C ILE A 56 -6.81 -13.99 -9.09
N ARG A 57 -7.07 -14.49 -10.29
CA ARG A 57 -6.59 -15.78 -10.76
C ARG A 57 -5.66 -15.65 -11.97
N PRO A 58 -4.85 -16.66 -12.28
CA PRO A 58 -3.87 -16.60 -13.38
C PRO A 58 -4.47 -16.30 -14.76
N TYR A 59 -5.75 -16.60 -14.97
CA TYR A 59 -6.44 -16.37 -16.24
C TYR A 59 -7.00 -14.93 -16.36
N ASN A 60 -7.06 -14.16 -15.28
CA ASN A 60 -7.53 -12.79 -15.34
C ASN A 60 -6.55 -11.91 -16.15
N LYS A 61 -7.09 -10.95 -16.87
CA LYS A 61 -6.33 -10.14 -17.82
C LYS A 61 -5.97 -8.77 -17.28
N THR A 62 -6.87 -8.16 -16.52
CA THR A 62 -6.72 -6.78 -16.06
C THR A 62 -7.07 -6.66 -14.59
N VAL A 63 -6.19 -6.01 -13.85
CA VAL A 63 -6.46 -5.56 -12.48
C VAL A 63 -6.38 -4.04 -12.46
N ARG A 64 -7.46 -3.40 -12.03
CA ARG A 64 -7.56 -1.94 -11.94
C ARG A 64 -7.73 -1.51 -10.50
N PHE A 65 -6.92 -0.54 -10.11
CA PHE A 65 -6.94 0.06 -8.77
C PHE A 65 -7.44 1.49 -8.88
N GLU A 66 -8.37 1.85 -8.02
CA GLU A 66 -8.92 3.20 -7.93
C GLU A 66 -8.79 3.72 -6.50
N ILE A 67 -8.49 4.99 -6.36
CA ILE A 67 -8.51 5.69 -5.08
C ILE A 67 -9.40 6.93 -5.17
N ASP A 68 -10.17 7.15 -4.10
CA ASP A 68 -10.88 8.40 -3.83
C ASP A 68 -10.20 9.09 -2.65
N VAL A 69 -9.52 10.20 -2.92
CA VAL A 69 -8.82 10.96 -1.87
C VAL A 69 -9.82 11.77 -1.06
N ARG A 70 -9.96 11.41 0.22
CA ARG A 70 -10.83 12.12 1.17
C ARG A 70 -10.15 13.35 1.76
N ARG A 71 -8.85 13.22 2.09
CA ARG A 71 -8.08 14.28 2.73
C ARG A 71 -6.61 14.16 2.39
N PHE A 72 -6.01 15.29 2.09
CA PHE A 72 -4.57 15.45 1.98
C PHE A 72 -4.09 16.54 2.92
N SER A 73 -3.03 16.29 3.67
CA SER A 73 -2.42 17.23 4.60
C SER A 73 -0.93 17.31 4.34
N HIS A 74 -0.44 18.53 4.18
CA HIS A 74 0.99 18.79 4.10
C HIS A 74 1.42 19.58 5.33
N LEU A 75 2.33 19.00 6.10
CA LEU A 75 2.86 19.58 7.34
C LEU A 75 4.09 20.43 6.99
N LYS A 76 3.91 21.75 6.93
CA LYS A 76 4.95 22.70 6.50
C LYS A 76 6.23 22.59 7.31
N ASP A 77 6.10 22.40 8.62
CA ASP A 77 7.25 22.40 9.54
C ASP A 77 8.16 21.17 9.35
N SER A 78 7.57 20.00 9.12
CA SER A 78 8.33 18.75 8.92
C SER A 78 8.56 18.40 7.45
N GLY A 79 7.83 19.04 6.53
CA GLY A 79 7.79 18.66 5.11
C GLY A 79 7.12 17.31 4.84
N SER A 80 6.48 16.73 5.86
CA SER A 80 5.77 15.47 5.75
C SER A 80 4.37 15.66 5.16
N SER A 81 3.86 14.65 4.50
CA SER A 81 2.52 14.66 3.93
C SER A 81 1.76 13.40 4.34
N VAL A 82 0.48 13.54 4.59
CA VAL A 82 -0.41 12.43 4.92
C VAL A 82 -1.65 12.50 4.03
N VAL A 83 -2.07 11.37 3.52
CA VAL A 83 -3.28 11.22 2.72
C VAL A 83 -4.19 10.17 3.33
N ILE A 84 -5.48 10.42 3.26
CA ILE A 84 -6.55 9.49 3.61
C ILE A 84 -7.44 9.33 2.39
N GLY A 85 -7.71 8.09 2.01
CA GLY A 85 -8.57 7.79 0.87
C GLY A 85 -9.23 6.44 0.98
N ASP A 86 -10.23 6.23 0.15
CA ASP A 86 -10.84 4.94 -0.06
C ASP A 86 -10.25 4.29 -1.31
N GLY A 87 -10.25 2.97 -1.34
CA GLY A 87 -9.77 2.21 -2.48
C GLY A 87 -10.76 1.19 -2.97
N LYS A 88 -10.68 0.92 -4.26
CA LYS A 88 -11.41 -0.15 -4.93
C LYS A 88 -10.47 -0.91 -5.85
N VAL A 89 -10.65 -2.22 -5.90
CA VAL A 89 -9.92 -3.09 -6.81
C VAL A 89 -10.89 -3.86 -7.67
N PHE A 90 -10.65 -3.81 -8.97
CA PHE A 90 -11.46 -4.49 -9.98
C PHE A 90 -10.59 -5.50 -10.70
N VAL A 91 -11.13 -6.67 -10.96
CA VAL A 91 -10.53 -7.68 -11.84
C VAL A 91 -11.45 -7.95 -13.01
N ASP A 92 -10.96 -7.77 -14.23
CA ASP A 92 -11.75 -7.87 -15.46
C ASP A 92 -13.12 -7.14 -15.33
N ASP A 93 -13.08 -5.90 -14.79
CA ASP A 93 -14.22 -5.01 -14.50
C ASP A 93 -15.16 -5.45 -13.35
N GLU A 94 -14.90 -6.55 -12.67
CA GLU A 94 -15.61 -6.96 -11.48
C GLU A 94 -14.98 -6.38 -10.21
N LEU A 95 -15.77 -5.73 -9.34
CA LEU A 95 -15.31 -5.21 -8.06
C LEU A 95 -15.04 -6.37 -7.09
N ILE A 96 -13.78 -6.55 -6.71
CA ILE A 96 -13.34 -7.66 -5.84
C ILE A 96 -12.90 -7.23 -4.45
N MET A 97 -12.52 -5.97 -4.25
CA MET A 97 -12.08 -5.48 -2.96
C MET A 97 -12.43 -4.02 -2.78
N THR A 98 -12.81 -3.67 -1.56
CA THR A 98 -12.92 -2.29 -1.10
C THR A 98 -12.11 -2.08 0.17
N ILE A 99 -11.55 -0.90 0.34
CA ILE A 99 -10.86 -0.47 1.56
C ILE A 99 -11.31 0.94 1.92
N GLN A 100 -11.60 1.16 3.18
CA GLN A 100 -12.05 2.46 3.69
C GLN A 100 -10.97 3.13 4.52
N LYS A 101 -10.85 4.44 4.34
CA LYS A 101 -9.94 5.32 5.08
C LYS A 101 -8.52 4.76 5.18
N ALA A 102 -8.01 4.24 4.08
CA ALA A 102 -6.60 3.90 3.97
C ALA A 102 -5.76 5.16 4.18
N ARG A 103 -4.76 5.05 5.02
CA ARG A 103 -3.88 6.16 5.42
C ARG A 103 -2.46 5.85 5.03
N THR A 104 -1.84 6.78 4.33
CA THR A 104 -0.43 6.71 3.93
C THR A 104 0.22 8.05 4.23
N GLY A 105 1.45 8.02 4.67
CA GLY A 105 2.28 9.21 4.87
C GLY A 105 3.59 9.12 4.13
N VAL A 106 4.12 10.27 3.75
CA VAL A 106 5.47 10.45 3.22
C VAL A 106 6.21 11.38 4.17
N PHE A 107 7.29 10.88 4.74
CA PHE A 107 8.00 11.52 5.84
C PHE A 107 9.44 11.79 5.50
N ARG A 108 9.92 13.00 5.82
CA ARG A 108 11.34 13.33 5.82
C ARG A 108 11.96 12.95 7.15
N GLY A 109 13.16 12.39 7.11
CA GLY A 109 13.94 12.12 8.31
C GLY A 109 13.23 11.21 9.31
N ILE A 110 12.69 10.08 8.82
CA ILE A 110 12.03 9.12 9.70
C ILE A 110 13.01 8.71 10.81
N VAL A 111 12.60 8.97 12.05
CA VAL A 111 13.31 8.52 13.24
C VAL A 111 12.53 7.38 13.85
N TYR A 112 13.15 6.23 13.98
CA TYR A 112 12.54 4.99 14.47
C TYR A 112 12.48 4.78 16.00
N PRO A 113 13.06 5.66 16.85
CA PRO A 113 12.91 5.56 18.31
C PRO A 113 11.45 5.53 18.77
N ASP A 114 10.55 6.13 17.97
CA ASP A 114 9.13 6.22 18.31
C ASP A 114 8.30 4.98 17.91
N TYR A 115 8.92 3.99 17.30
CA TYR A 115 8.25 2.71 17.06
C TYR A 115 8.02 1.97 18.37
N PRO A 116 6.87 1.28 18.54
CA PRO A 116 6.50 0.63 19.80
C PRO A 116 7.50 -0.43 20.28
N LYS A 117 8.32 -0.93 19.36
CA LYS A 117 9.35 -1.95 19.67
C LYS A 117 10.70 -1.53 19.07
N MET A 118 11.66 -1.34 19.94
CA MET A 118 13.05 -1.11 19.56
C MET A 118 13.70 -2.44 19.16
N SER A 119 13.67 -2.80 17.91
CA SER A 119 14.29 -4.02 17.38
C SER A 119 15.01 -3.74 16.07
N PRO A 120 15.89 -4.65 15.61
CA PRO A 120 16.47 -4.53 14.26
C PRO A 120 15.42 -4.42 13.15
N ASN A 121 14.25 -5.02 13.33
CA ASN A 121 13.14 -4.97 12.38
C ASN A 121 12.41 -3.61 12.34
N SER A 122 12.62 -2.78 13.35
CA SER A 122 12.06 -1.41 13.42
C SER A 122 13.00 -0.38 12.81
N LYS A 123 14.20 -0.78 12.42
CA LYS A 123 15.14 0.10 11.73
C LYS A 123 14.72 0.24 10.27
N GLY A 124 14.68 1.46 9.81
CA GLY A 124 14.40 1.74 8.42
C GLY A 124 15.52 2.51 7.77
N GLY A 125 15.30 2.86 6.53
CA GLY A 125 16.25 3.57 5.71
C GLY A 125 16.80 2.72 4.58
N ILE A 126 17.73 3.27 3.85
CA ILE A 126 18.39 2.55 2.75
C ILE A 126 19.34 1.52 3.36
N ILE A 127 19.05 0.26 3.15
CA ILE A 127 19.99 -0.81 3.47
C ILE A 127 21.10 -0.76 2.42
N LYS A 128 22.31 -0.35 2.84
CA LYS A 128 23.48 -0.51 2.00
C LYS A 128 23.76 -2.00 1.89
N ARG A 129 23.67 -2.52 0.67
CA ARG A 129 24.20 -3.86 0.39
C ARG A 129 25.71 -3.74 0.26
N ASP A 130 26.44 -4.42 1.10
CA ASP A 130 27.85 -4.68 0.82
C ASP A 130 27.88 -5.67 -0.37
N ILE A 131 28.28 -5.16 -1.52
CA ILE A 131 28.46 -5.93 -2.75
C ILE A 131 29.91 -6.41 -2.74
#